data_cea7ef0bb82e2b4d6c7fb8e810584563
#
_entry.id   cea7ef0bb82e2b4d6c7fb8e810584563
#
_cell.length_a   1.000
_cell.length_b   1.000
_cell.length_c   1.000
_cell.angle_alpha   90.00
_cell.angle_beta   90.00
_cell.angle_gamma   90.00
#
_symmetry.space_group_name_H-M   'P 1'
#
loop_
_entity.id
_entity.type
_entity.pdbx_description
1 polymer ?
#
loop_
_entity_poly.entity_id
_entity_poly.type
_entity_poly.pdbx_seq_one_letter_code
_entity_poly.pdbx_strand_id
1 'polypeptide(L)'
;MSLIRRQFLTRAAVAGTVLGAPVVASAQSARFNWKMTSAYGKGSPFYMDGPGSATDLAKRIREMSDGRLNIQVFGAGELIPAFEGFDAVRAGTVEMNHANAYFWTGKTAAAQYFTAVPFGMNFQGMNGWLYDGGGIDLWNEVYAPFGMVAMPCGNTGVQMTGWFKKEIKTVADLKGLKMRIPGLAGKVYANLGVDVKVLPGGEIFPALERGVIDAAEFVGPFQDRRLGLQKAAKFYYTTGWHESSTVSELLINKAAWDKLPKDLQAIVTNASAACNVISEGWCQKANSDAMEDLVKNQGVIARPLPDDVIKALKTETDKVLTEAIKDPLTKKVHDSYFAFKAKYDRWSEVSEEAYHLKVRG
;
A
#
# COMPACT_ATOMS: atom_id res chain seq x y z
N MET A 1 92.12 -13.14 15.95
CA MET A 1 91.17 -13.23 14.80
C MET A 1 89.79 -13.03 15.34
N SER A 2 89.20 -12.05 15.24
CA SER A 2 89.00 -10.80 14.55
C SER A 2 87.49 -10.48 14.75
N LEU A 3 87.20 -9.47 15.52
CA LEU A 3 85.90 -8.92 15.91
C LEU A 3 85.07 -8.39 14.72
N ILE A 4 85.53 -8.52 13.49
CA ILE A 4 84.92 -7.96 12.27
C ILE A 4 83.85 -8.87 11.66
N ARG A 5 83.78 -10.15 12.00
CA ARG A 5 82.77 -11.08 11.42
C ARG A 5 81.44 -11.09 12.13
N ARG A 6 81.31 -10.48 13.31
CA ARG A 6 80.04 -10.42 14.05
C ARG A 6 79.19 -9.18 13.76
N GLN A 7 79.76 -8.15 13.17
CA GLN A 7 78.99 -6.92 12.85
C GLN A 7 78.35 -6.91 11.48
N PHE A 8 78.69 -7.87 10.61
CA PHE A 8 78.03 -7.98 9.29
C PHE A 8 76.72 -8.80 9.26
N LEU A 9 76.52 -9.64 10.28
CA LEU A 9 75.29 -10.47 10.37
C LEU A 9 74.17 -9.80 11.14
N THR A 10 74.45 -8.71 11.86
CA THR A 10 73.41 -7.95 12.59
C THR A 10 72.84 -6.76 11.83
N ARG A 11 73.38 -6.44 10.61
CA ARG A 11 72.82 -5.38 9.77
C ARG A 11 72.04 -5.88 8.53
N ALA A 12 71.96 -7.18 8.28
CA ALA A 12 71.23 -7.79 7.21
C ALA A 12 69.83 -8.26 7.60
N ALA A 13 69.41 -8.13 8.88
CA ALA A 13 68.15 -8.63 9.41
C ALA A 13 67.06 -7.53 9.66
N VAL A 14 67.30 -6.28 9.23
CA VAL A 14 66.37 -5.18 9.44
C VAL A 14 65.88 -4.57 8.10
N ALA A 15 66.28 -5.13 6.97
CA ALA A 15 65.85 -4.63 5.64
C ALA A 15 64.97 -5.66 4.90
N GLY A 16 63.93 -6.16 5.52
CA GLY A 16 63.07 -7.12 4.84
C GLY A 16 61.87 -7.53 5.68
N THR A 17 60.84 -6.72 5.70
CA THR A 17 59.40 -7.06 5.65
C THR A 17 58.56 -5.86 6.07
N VAL A 18 58.60 -4.80 5.30
CA VAL A 18 57.35 -4.03 5.11
C VAL A 18 56.63 -4.71 3.93
N LEU A 19 56.18 -5.95 4.16
CA LEU A 19 55.10 -6.52 3.38
C LEU A 19 53.90 -5.66 3.71
N GLY A 20 53.50 -4.80 2.75
CA GLY A 20 52.34 -3.98 2.85
C GLY A 20 51.14 -4.84 3.25
N ALA A 21 50.65 -4.67 4.47
CA ALA A 21 49.29 -5.04 4.77
C ALA A 21 48.46 -4.38 3.67
N PRO A 22 47.56 -5.11 2.97
CA PRO A 22 46.67 -4.47 2.06
C PRO A 22 45.90 -3.44 2.90
N VAL A 23 46.16 -2.16 2.64
CA VAL A 23 45.27 -1.10 3.08
C VAL A 23 43.98 -1.42 2.33
N VAL A 24 43.09 -2.17 2.98
CA VAL A 24 41.70 -2.23 2.57
C VAL A 24 41.22 -0.79 2.77
N ALA A 25 41.40 0.01 1.72
CA ALA A 25 40.72 1.29 1.61
C ALA A 25 39.26 0.93 1.72
N SER A 26 38.71 1.04 2.93
CA SER A 26 37.27 1.05 3.13
C SER A 26 36.77 2.22 2.27
N ALA A 27 36.40 1.94 1.03
CA ALA A 27 35.70 2.89 0.20
C ALA A 27 34.48 3.26 1.03
N GLN A 28 34.46 4.48 1.58
CA GLN A 28 33.36 4.97 2.37
C GLN A 28 32.15 4.92 1.46
N SER A 29 31.32 3.90 1.66
CA SER A 29 30.18 3.61 0.79
C SER A 29 29.27 4.84 0.78
N ALA A 30 28.90 5.30 -0.40
CA ALA A 30 28.06 6.48 -0.57
C ALA A 30 26.81 6.40 0.31
N ARG A 31 26.53 7.48 1.04
CA ARG A 31 25.34 7.59 1.90
C ARG A 31 24.30 8.46 1.24
N PHE A 32 23.07 8.02 1.33
CA PHE A 32 21.89 8.69 0.78
C PHE A 32 20.93 9.06 1.91
N ASN A 33 20.46 10.30 1.92
CA ASN A 33 19.44 10.77 2.85
C ASN A 33 18.24 11.24 2.04
N TRP A 34 17.16 10.50 2.13
CA TRP A 34 15.95 10.74 1.37
C TRP A 34 14.80 11.18 2.27
N LYS A 35 13.83 11.86 1.66
CA LYS A 35 12.57 12.21 2.28
C LYS A 35 11.47 11.37 1.67
N MET A 36 10.62 10.80 2.52
CA MET A 36 9.40 10.11 2.14
C MET A 36 8.20 10.80 2.77
N THR A 37 7.27 11.28 1.95
CA THR A 37 5.98 11.76 2.41
C THR A 37 4.96 10.63 2.42
N SER A 38 3.88 10.78 3.17
CA SER A 38 2.76 9.83 3.18
C SER A 38 1.44 10.57 3.01
N ALA A 39 0.49 9.92 2.34
CA ALA A 39 -0.90 10.39 2.27
C ALA A 39 -1.64 10.25 3.61
N TYR A 40 -1.01 9.66 4.62
CA TYR A 40 -1.60 9.38 5.92
C TYR A 40 -0.86 10.14 7.01
N GLY A 41 -1.62 10.63 8.01
CA GLY A 41 -1.06 11.40 9.13
C GLY A 41 -0.30 10.51 10.13
N LYS A 42 0.57 11.12 10.93
CA LYS A 42 1.23 10.46 12.06
C LYS A 42 0.20 9.78 12.97
N GLY A 43 0.55 8.63 13.49
CA GLY A 43 -0.35 7.82 14.33
C GLY A 43 -1.41 7.05 13.55
N SER A 44 -1.46 7.14 12.22
CA SER A 44 -2.31 6.28 11.41
C SER A 44 -1.77 4.85 11.44
N PRO A 45 -2.46 3.92 12.11
CA PRO A 45 -2.01 2.55 12.19
C PRO A 45 -2.02 1.91 10.80
N PHE A 46 -1.15 0.95 10.55
CA PHE A 46 -0.94 0.30 9.28
C PHE A 46 -0.18 1.17 8.25
N TYR A 47 -0.61 2.40 8.03
CA TYR A 47 -0.01 3.23 6.98
C TYR A 47 1.27 3.95 7.45
N MET A 48 1.23 4.55 8.63
CA MET A 48 2.37 5.28 9.18
C MET A 48 3.12 4.50 10.24
N ASP A 49 2.40 3.82 11.11
CA ASP A 49 2.95 3.13 12.27
C ASP A 49 2.51 1.67 12.33
N GLY A 50 3.40 0.79 12.75
CA GLY A 50 3.18 -0.63 12.88
C GLY A 50 3.91 -1.47 11.84
N PRO A 51 3.78 -2.81 11.91
CA PRO A 51 4.46 -3.73 11.01
C PRO A 51 4.08 -3.49 9.54
N GLY A 52 5.07 -3.34 8.67
CA GLY A 52 4.88 -3.11 7.24
C GLY A 52 4.45 -1.69 6.86
N SER A 53 4.42 -0.74 7.80
CA SER A 53 4.09 0.66 7.55
C SER A 53 5.24 1.46 6.90
N ALA A 54 4.97 2.73 6.55
CA ALA A 54 5.99 3.64 6.01
C ALA A 54 7.20 3.80 6.94
N THR A 55 6.98 3.89 8.27
CA THR A 55 8.08 3.99 9.25
C THR A 55 8.84 2.67 9.38
N ASP A 56 8.16 1.52 9.33
CA ASP A 56 8.80 0.21 9.35
C ASP A 56 9.60 -0.06 8.06
N LEU A 57 9.08 0.34 6.90
CA LEU A 57 9.80 0.30 5.62
C LEU A 57 11.12 1.09 5.70
N ALA A 58 11.05 2.34 6.15
CA ALA A 58 12.23 3.19 6.30
C ALA A 58 13.25 2.59 7.28
N LYS A 59 12.80 2.02 8.40
CA LYS A 59 13.62 1.31 9.37
C LYS A 59 14.32 0.10 8.74
N ARG A 60 13.59 -0.77 8.05
CA ARG A 60 14.13 -1.96 7.38
C ARG A 60 15.18 -1.59 6.34
N ILE A 61 14.91 -0.60 5.51
CA ILE A 61 15.88 -0.12 4.51
C ILE A 61 17.16 0.38 5.18
N ARG A 62 17.04 1.15 6.27
CA ARG A 62 18.21 1.63 7.03
C ARG A 62 19.01 0.47 7.61
N GLU A 63 18.36 -0.50 8.24
CA GLU A 63 19.02 -1.65 8.87
C GLU A 63 19.68 -2.55 7.82
N MET A 64 19.00 -2.90 6.73
CA MET A 64 19.53 -3.74 5.65
C MET A 64 20.67 -3.08 4.88
N SER A 65 20.69 -1.74 4.82
CA SER A 65 21.72 -0.97 4.13
C SER A 65 22.90 -0.56 5.02
N ASP A 66 22.94 -0.98 6.28
CA ASP A 66 23.92 -0.52 7.28
C ASP A 66 23.98 1.02 7.35
N GLY A 67 22.79 1.66 7.31
CA GLY A 67 22.64 3.11 7.36
C GLY A 67 23.13 3.86 6.11
N ARG A 68 23.41 3.17 5.00
CA ARG A 68 23.80 3.82 3.73
C ARG A 68 22.61 4.54 3.06
N LEU A 69 21.40 4.07 3.28
CA LEU A 69 20.18 4.76 2.84
C LEU A 69 19.30 5.06 4.05
N ASN A 70 19.22 6.33 4.42
CA ASN A 70 18.36 6.83 5.47
C ASN A 70 17.15 7.53 4.85
N ILE A 71 15.94 7.19 5.31
CA ILE A 71 14.69 7.78 4.84
C ILE A 71 14.01 8.47 6.02
N GLN A 72 13.87 9.78 5.91
CA GLN A 72 13.06 10.57 6.85
C GLN A 72 11.62 10.54 6.39
N VAL A 73 10.71 10.05 7.24
CA VAL A 73 9.28 9.89 6.94
C VAL A 73 8.51 11.08 7.49
N PHE A 74 7.63 11.64 6.64
CA PHE A 74 6.73 12.73 6.96
C PHE A 74 5.29 12.30 6.74
N GLY A 75 4.44 12.46 7.73
CA GLY A 75 3.00 12.24 7.61
C GLY A 75 2.29 13.32 6.81
N ALA A 76 1.04 13.06 6.44
CA ALA A 76 0.19 14.02 5.76
C ALA A 76 0.12 15.34 6.50
N GLY A 77 0.32 16.46 5.79
CA GLY A 77 0.29 17.81 6.35
C GLY A 77 1.58 18.27 7.04
N GLU A 78 2.61 17.40 7.20
CA GLU A 78 3.86 17.83 7.83
C GLU A 78 4.81 18.53 6.86
N LEU A 79 4.89 18.07 5.63
CA LEU A 79 5.74 18.65 4.58
C LEU A 79 4.92 19.12 3.39
N ILE A 80 3.91 18.34 3.02
CA ILE A 80 2.97 18.62 1.92
C ILE A 80 1.57 18.15 2.32
N PRO A 81 0.48 18.67 1.69
CA PRO A 81 -0.87 18.11 1.84
C PRO A 81 -0.95 16.62 1.45
N ALA A 82 -1.93 15.91 2.01
CA ALA A 82 -2.07 14.44 1.92
C ALA A 82 -2.01 13.89 0.48
N PHE A 83 -2.60 14.59 -0.49
CA PHE A 83 -2.74 14.10 -1.87
C PHE A 83 -1.80 14.79 -2.88
N GLU A 84 -0.77 15.50 -2.39
CA GLU A 84 0.24 16.17 -3.23
C GLU A 84 1.50 15.31 -3.47
N GLY A 85 1.53 14.08 -2.92
CA GLY A 85 2.71 13.21 -2.97
C GLY A 85 3.18 12.87 -4.38
N PHE A 86 2.26 12.61 -5.31
CA PHE A 86 2.58 12.32 -6.70
C PHE A 86 3.33 13.47 -7.38
N ASP A 87 2.82 14.69 -7.25
CA ASP A 87 3.44 15.86 -7.86
C ASP A 87 4.77 16.22 -7.18
N ALA A 88 4.88 16.04 -5.86
CA ALA A 88 6.12 16.26 -5.12
C ALA A 88 7.24 15.30 -5.53
N VAL A 89 6.94 14.01 -5.71
CA VAL A 89 7.89 13.01 -6.22
C VAL A 89 8.26 13.28 -7.68
N ARG A 90 7.27 13.58 -8.52
CA ARG A 90 7.49 13.95 -9.92
C ARG A 90 8.43 15.15 -10.06
N ALA A 91 8.24 16.16 -9.24
CA ALA A 91 9.07 17.37 -9.22
C ALA A 91 10.46 17.15 -8.59
N GLY A 92 10.69 16.02 -7.90
CA GLY A 92 11.92 15.75 -7.16
C GLY A 92 12.05 16.59 -5.86
N THR A 93 10.95 17.15 -5.35
CA THR A 93 10.91 17.86 -4.06
C THR A 93 11.13 16.91 -2.89
N VAL A 94 10.65 15.67 -3.05
CA VAL A 94 10.94 14.52 -2.19
C VAL A 94 11.31 13.33 -3.07
N GLU A 95 12.08 12.40 -2.52
CA GLU A 95 12.52 11.22 -3.25
C GLU A 95 11.44 10.15 -3.30
N MET A 96 10.59 10.06 -2.25
CA MET A 96 9.61 8.99 -2.09
C MET A 96 8.26 9.52 -1.60
N ASN A 97 7.20 8.75 -1.93
CA ASN A 97 5.88 8.90 -1.32
C ASN A 97 5.28 7.53 -1.03
N HIS A 98 4.59 7.40 0.10
CA HIS A 98 3.81 6.25 0.51
C HIS A 98 2.32 6.59 0.48
N ALA A 99 1.56 5.93 -0.38
CA ALA A 99 0.13 6.23 -0.59
C ALA A 99 -0.62 5.03 -1.18
N ASN A 100 -1.75 5.29 -1.79
CA ASN A 100 -2.50 4.34 -2.61
C ASN A 100 -2.65 4.91 -4.01
N ALA A 101 -2.33 4.14 -5.04
CA ALA A 101 -2.28 4.60 -6.42
C ALA A 101 -3.62 5.17 -6.93
N TYR A 102 -4.75 4.74 -6.40
CA TYR A 102 -6.06 5.27 -6.79
C TYR A 102 -6.24 6.78 -6.49
N PHE A 103 -5.43 7.38 -5.60
CA PHE A 103 -5.46 8.83 -5.39
C PHE A 103 -5.02 9.62 -6.64
N TRP A 104 -4.34 8.96 -7.55
CA TRP A 104 -3.78 9.56 -8.76
C TRP A 104 -4.62 9.33 -10.02
N THR A 105 -5.87 8.85 -9.90
CA THR A 105 -6.76 8.58 -11.05
C THR A 105 -7.01 9.80 -11.92
N GLY A 106 -6.88 11.01 -11.38
CA GLY A 106 -6.90 12.26 -12.15
C GLY A 106 -5.65 12.50 -13.00
N LYS A 107 -4.54 11.81 -12.69
CA LYS A 107 -3.27 11.88 -13.46
C LYS A 107 -3.20 10.78 -14.51
N THR A 108 -3.57 9.56 -14.14
CA THR A 108 -3.68 8.40 -15.02
C THR A 108 -4.77 7.44 -14.54
N ALA A 109 -5.71 7.11 -15.40
CA ALA A 109 -6.83 6.23 -15.06
C ALA A 109 -6.36 4.81 -14.71
N ALA A 110 -5.22 4.36 -15.26
CA ALA A 110 -4.65 3.04 -14.99
C ALA A 110 -4.18 2.85 -13.54
N ALA A 111 -3.83 3.92 -12.82
CA ALA A 111 -3.27 3.84 -11.46
C ALA A 111 -4.16 3.03 -10.48
N GLN A 112 -5.48 3.15 -10.61
CA GLN A 112 -6.42 2.50 -9.71
C GLN A 112 -6.36 0.96 -9.73
N TYR A 113 -5.95 0.34 -10.83
CA TYR A 113 -5.83 -1.12 -10.95
C TYR A 113 -4.73 -1.70 -10.04
N PHE A 114 -3.73 -0.90 -9.71
CA PHE A 114 -2.61 -1.32 -8.88
C PHE A 114 -2.89 -1.19 -7.37
N THR A 115 -4.02 -0.60 -6.99
CA THR A 115 -4.45 -0.55 -5.58
C THR A 115 -5.56 -1.54 -5.30
N ALA A 116 -6.75 -1.33 -5.87
CA ALA A 116 -7.91 -2.18 -5.66
C ALA A 116 -8.90 -2.05 -6.82
N VAL A 117 -9.54 -3.14 -7.17
CA VAL A 117 -10.60 -3.21 -8.17
C VAL A 117 -11.83 -3.80 -7.49
N PRO A 118 -13.01 -3.14 -7.56
CA PRO A 118 -14.24 -3.72 -7.03
C PRO A 118 -14.53 -5.10 -7.63
N PHE A 119 -14.91 -6.07 -6.78
CA PHE A 119 -15.05 -7.50 -7.13
C PHE A 119 -13.78 -8.09 -7.74
N GLY A 120 -12.64 -7.53 -7.39
CA GLY A 120 -11.31 -7.92 -7.90
C GLY A 120 -10.68 -9.10 -7.17
N MET A 121 -9.38 -9.25 -7.37
CA MET A 121 -8.61 -10.31 -6.74
C MET A 121 -8.35 -10.01 -5.25
N ASN A 122 -8.27 -11.06 -4.45
CA ASN A 122 -7.81 -11.00 -3.07
C ASN A 122 -6.29 -10.78 -2.99
N PHE A 123 -5.74 -10.77 -1.78
CA PHE A 123 -4.30 -10.60 -1.53
C PHE A 123 -3.41 -11.56 -2.34
N GLN A 124 -3.77 -12.85 -2.39
CA GLN A 124 -2.99 -13.87 -3.11
C GLN A 124 -3.03 -13.64 -4.62
N GLY A 125 -4.23 -13.44 -5.18
CA GLY A 125 -4.39 -13.17 -6.61
C GLY A 125 -3.72 -11.87 -7.04
N MET A 126 -3.82 -10.82 -6.21
CA MET A 126 -3.18 -9.53 -6.49
C MET A 126 -1.66 -9.64 -6.50
N ASN A 127 -1.07 -10.36 -5.53
CA ASN A 127 0.38 -10.62 -5.52
C ASN A 127 0.82 -11.48 -6.70
N GLY A 128 0.05 -12.51 -7.06
CA GLY A 128 0.34 -13.32 -8.24
C GLY A 128 0.39 -12.49 -9.51
N TRP A 129 -0.57 -11.55 -9.69
CA TRP A 129 -0.54 -10.65 -10.84
C TRP A 129 0.61 -9.65 -10.78
N LEU A 130 0.85 -9.03 -9.63
CA LEU A 130 1.89 -8.02 -9.49
C LEU A 130 3.28 -8.58 -9.70
N TYR A 131 3.64 -9.67 -9.02
CA TYR A 131 5.01 -10.19 -9.02
C TYR A 131 5.34 -11.13 -10.19
N ASP A 132 4.36 -11.93 -10.67
CA ASP A 132 4.57 -12.94 -11.72
C ASP A 132 3.70 -12.74 -12.96
N GLY A 133 2.57 -12.01 -12.83
CA GLY A 133 1.64 -11.73 -13.93
C GLY A 133 1.96 -10.49 -14.75
N GLY A 134 3.11 -9.82 -14.49
CA GLY A 134 3.55 -8.60 -15.20
C GLY A 134 2.96 -7.30 -14.65
N GLY A 135 2.25 -7.34 -13.51
CA GLY A 135 1.58 -6.16 -12.95
C GLY A 135 2.55 -5.04 -12.57
N ILE A 136 3.71 -5.36 -11.94
CA ILE A 136 4.72 -4.35 -11.57
C ILE A 136 5.35 -3.70 -12.81
N ASP A 137 5.61 -4.46 -13.86
CA ASP A 137 6.16 -3.92 -15.10
C ASP A 137 5.17 -2.95 -15.77
N LEU A 138 3.88 -3.33 -15.80
CA LEU A 138 2.82 -2.45 -16.29
C LEU A 138 2.66 -1.19 -15.42
N TRP A 139 2.79 -1.32 -14.11
CA TRP A 139 2.74 -0.18 -13.19
C TRP A 139 3.86 0.82 -13.51
N ASN A 140 5.07 0.33 -13.69
CA ASN A 140 6.22 1.15 -14.07
C ASN A 140 6.08 1.72 -15.48
N GLU A 141 5.49 1.00 -16.45
CA GLU A 141 5.17 1.53 -17.78
C GLU A 141 4.18 2.71 -17.68
N VAL A 142 3.15 2.60 -16.84
CA VAL A 142 2.17 3.68 -16.59
C VAL A 142 2.84 4.91 -15.98
N TYR A 143 3.83 4.73 -15.11
CA TYR A 143 4.48 5.85 -14.40
C TYR A 143 5.76 6.37 -15.06
N ALA A 144 6.29 5.67 -16.06
CA ALA A 144 7.47 6.10 -16.81
C ALA A 144 7.35 7.51 -17.41
N PRO A 145 6.21 7.92 -18.03
CA PRO A 145 6.05 9.28 -18.55
C PRO A 145 6.12 10.38 -17.48
N PHE A 146 5.92 10.03 -16.22
CA PHE A 146 6.01 10.95 -15.09
C PHE A 146 7.41 10.94 -14.43
N GLY A 147 8.33 10.12 -14.92
CA GLY A 147 9.69 10.00 -14.37
C GLY A 147 9.71 9.36 -12.97
N MET A 148 8.89 8.33 -12.75
CA MET A 148 8.73 7.68 -11.45
C MET A 148 8.85 6.16 -11.55
N VAL A 149 9.22 5.54 -10.44
CA VAL A 149 9.22 4.09 -10.20
C VAL A 149 8.21 3.78 -9.12
N ALA A 150 7.42 2.73 -9.30
CA ALA A 150 6.42 2.28 -8.32
C ALA A 150 6.61 0.80 -7.96
N MET A 151 6.28 0.47 -6.72
CA MET A 151 6.25 -0.90 -6.24
C MET A 151 5.26 -1.06 -5.08
N PRO A 152 4.71 -2.27 -4.85
CA PRO A 152 3.86 -2.54 -3.69
C PRO A 152 4.69 -2.48 -2.41
N CYS A 153 4.13 -1.86 -1.35
CA CYS A 153 4.81 -1.75 -0.07
C CYS A 153 3.90 -1.92 1.14
N GLY A 154 2.72 -2.43 0.94
CA GLY A 154 1.75 -2.76 1.97
C GLY A 154 0.49 -3.34 1.37
N ASN A 155 -0.28 -4.08 2.17
CA ASN A 155 -1.59 -4.60 1.78
C ASN A 155 -2.48 -4.76 3.00
N THR A 156 -3.74 -4.34 2.89
CA THR A 156 -4.71 -4.43 3.98
C THR A 156 -5.40 -5.79 4.07
N GLY A 157 -5.29 -6.62 3.02
CA GLY A 157 -6.24 -7.71 2.80
C GLY A 157 -7.63 -7.18 2.46
N VAL A 158 -8.65 -7.98 2.70
CA VAL A 158 -10.06 -7.59 2.49
C VAL A 158 -10.45 -6.48 3.44
N GLN A 159 -10.99 -5.40 2.90
CA GLN A 159 -11.56 -4.30 3.67
C GLN A 159 -13.04 -4.51 3.98
N MET A 160 -13.61 -3.63 4.81
CA MET A 160 -15.03 -3.63 5.12
C MET A 160 -15.76 -2.57 4.28
N THR A 161 -17.01 -2.82 3.90
CA THR A 161 -17.84 -1.84 3.15
C THR A 161 -17.92 -0.50 3.89
N GLY A 162 -17.89 -0.52 5.23
CA GLY A 162 -17.76 0.68 6.04
C GLY A 162 -18.88 0.91 7.04
N TRP A 163 -18.88 2.11 7.58
CA TRP A 163 -19.72 2.58 8.68
C TRP A 163 -20.87 3.43 8.19
N PHE A 164 -22.08 3.13 8.67
CA PHE A 164 -23.30 3.83 8.27
C PHE A 164 -24.08 4.26 9.51
N LYS A 165 -24.58 5.50 9.51
CA LYS A 165 -25.46 6.00 10.58
C LYS A 165 -26.84 5.35 10.52
N LYS A 166 -27.31 5.00 9.33
CA LYS A 166 -28.59 4.34 9.09
C LYS A 166 -28.38 2.95 8.50
N GLU A 167 -29.34 2.09 8.75
CA GLU A 167 -29.36 0.75 8.16
C GLU A 167 -29.67 0.83 6.65
N ILE A 168 -28.94 0.05 5.86
CA ILE A 168 -29.18 -0.16 4.43
C ILE A 168 -29.91 -1.49 4.28
N LYS A 169 -31.13 -1.42 3.79
CA LYS A 169 -32.02 -2.59 3.58
C LYS A 169 -32.22 -2.89 2.10
N THR A 170 -32.18 -1.87 1.27
CA THR A 170 -32.42 -1.96 -0.18
C THR A 170 -31.50 -1.01 -0.94
N VAL A 171 -31.44 -1.16 -2.27
CA VAL A 171 -30.71 -0.22 -3.15
C VAL A 171 -31.24 1.21 -3.02
N ALA A 172 -32.54 1.40 -2.74
CA ALA A 172 -33.13 2.72 -2.59
C ALA A 172 -32.54 3.53 -1.42
N ASP A 173 -32.06 2.85 -0.37
CA ASP A 173 -31.45 3.50 0.80
C ASP A 173 -30.08 4.14 0.50
N LEU A 174 -29.50 3.82 -0.64
CA LEU A 174 -28.25 4.44 -1.12
C LEU A 174 -28.48 5.83 -1.72
N LYS A 175 -29.70 6.11 -2.21
CA LYS A 175 -29.98 7.36 -2.92
C LYS A 175 -29.91 8.56 -2.00
N GLY A 176 -29.03 9.52 -2.35
CA GLY A 176 -28.82 10.74 -1.57
C GLY A 176 -27.99 10.55 -0.30
N LEU A 177 -27.49 9.33 -0.04
CA LEU A 177 -26.55 9.07 1.05
C LEU A 177 -25.23 9.83 0.80
N LYS A 178 -24.76 10.57 1.77
CA LYS A 178 -23.44 11.23 1.71
C LYS A 178 -22.38 10.28 2.24
N MET A 179 -21.49 9.81 1.39
CA MET A 179 -20.51 8.80 1.78
C MET A 179 -19.07 9.20 1.41
N ARG A 180 -18.15 9.03 2.34
CA ARG A 180 -16.72 9.05 2.04
C ARG A 180 -16.29 7.69 1.53
N ILE A 181 -15.84 7.62 0.30
CA ILE A 181 -15.20 6.44 -0.30
C ILE A 181 -14.33 6.85 -1.50
N PRO A 182 -13.08 6.37 -1.61
CA PRO A 182 -12.19 6.68 -2.74
C PRO A 182 -12.33 5.69 -3.91
N GLY A 183 -11.59 5.95 -4.97
CA GLY A 183 -11.33 5.00 -6.06
C GLY A 183 -12.55 4.67 -6.94
N LEU A 184 -12.48 3.50 -7.58
CA LEU A 184 -13.55 3.00 -8.47
C LEU A 184 -14.87 2.80 -7.74
N ALA A 185 -14.82 2.34 -6.49
CA ALA A 185 -16.01 2.11 -5.69
C ALA A 185 -16.81 3.39 -5.45
N GLY A 186 -16.16 4.54 -5.33
CA GLY A 186 -16.83 5.83 -5.27
C GLY A 186 -17.66 6.12 -6.52
N LYS A 187 -17.15 5.78 -7.72
CA LYS A 187 -17.88 5.91 -8.97
C LYS A 187 -19.08 4.98 -9.03
N VAL A 188 -18.92 3.73 -8.58
CA VAL A 188 -20.00 2.75 -8.51
C VAL A 188 -21.14 3.25 -7.62
N TYR A 189 -20.81 3.73 -6.42
CA TYR A 189 -21.81 4.31 -5.52
C TYR A 189 -22.46 5.58 -6.09
N ALA A 190 -21.69 6.45 -6.75
CA ALA A 190 -22.24 7.65 -7.39
C ALA A 190 -23.28 7.31 -8.46
N ASN A 191 -23.06 6.26 -9.27
CA ASN A 191 -24.03 5.78 -10.26
C ASN A 191 -25.34 5.25 -9.62
N LEU A 192 -25.27 4.80 -8.36
CA LEU A 192 -26.44 4.40 -7.57
C LEU A 192 -27.07 5.57 -6.77
N GLY A 193 -26.61 6.79 -7.01
CA GLY A 193 -27.18 8.02 -6.44
C GLY A 193 -26.62 8.43 -5.08
N VAL A 194 -25.46 7.88 -4.68
CA VAL A 194 -24.72 8.31 -3.48
C VAL A 194 -23.98 9.63 -3.78
N ASP A 195 -24.03 10.59 -2.85
CA ASP A 195 -23.18 11.80 -2.86
C ASP A 195 -21.78 11.45 -2.28
N VAL A 196 -20.83 11.15 -3.18
CA VAL A 196 -19.51 10.67 -2.82
C VAL A 196 -18.57 11.82 -2.51
N LYS A 197 -17.83 11.69 -1.41
CA LYS A 197 -16.74 12.58 -0.99
C LYS A 197 -15.43 11.81 -0.89
N VAL A 198 -14.31 12.45 -1.25
CA VAL A 198 -12.96 11.93 -1.00
C VAL A 198 -12.31 12.82 0.06
N LEU A 199 -12.06 12.25 1.24
CA LEU A 199 -11.46 12.93 2.39
C LEU A 199 -10.24 12.14 2.87
N PRO A 200 -9.15 12.83 3.30
CA PRO A 200 -8.04 12.19 4.01
C PRO A 200 -8.52 11.47 5.28
N GLY A 201 -7.80 10.42 5.68
CA GLY A 201 -8.20 9.57 6.83
C GLY A 201 -8.49 10.35 8.11
N GLY A 202 -7.68 11.36 8.45
CA GLY A 202 -7.84 12.19 9.65
C GLY A 202 -9.09 13.09 9.65
N GLU A 203 -9.72 13.30 8.49
CA GLU A 203 -10.93 14.13 8.35
C GLU A 203 -12.22 13.32 8.41
N ILE A 204 -12.15 11.98 8.34
CA ILE A 204 -13.32 11.10 8.23
C ILE A 204 -14.18 11.16 9.50
N PHE A 205 -13.59 10.93 10.68
CA PHE A 205 -14.34 10.93 11.94
C PHE A 205 -15.02 12.28 12.19
N PRO A 206 -14.33 13.44 12.10
CA PRO A 206 -14.98 14.74 12.27
C PRO A 206 -16.12 15.00 11.27
N ALA A 207 -15.98 14.56 10.01
CA ALA A 207 -17.02 14.71 9.01
C ALA A 207 -18.24 13.82 9.30
N LEU A 208 -18.00 12.57 9.72
CA LEU A 208 -19.06 11.63 10.11
C LEU A 208 -19.78 12.11 11.38
N GLU A 209 -19.03 12.50 12.42
CA GLU A 209 -19.59 12.98 13.69
C GLU A 209 -20.52 14.18 13.47
N ARG A 210 -20.07 15.20 12.73
CA ARG A 210 -20.84 16.43 12.47
C ARG A 210 -21.95 16.26 11.43
N GLY A 211 -22.10 15.09 10.79
CA GLY A 211 -23.14 14.85 9.78
C GLY A 211 -22.86 15.48 8.42
N VAL A 212 -21.61 15.87 8.14
CA VAL A 212 -21.17 16.25 6.78
C VAL A 212 -21.27 15.07 5.83
N ILE A 213 -21.01 13.86 6.36
CA ILE A 213 -21.24 12.58 5.71
C ILE A 213 -22.13 11.68 6.59
N ASP A 214 -22.87 10.76 5.97
CA ASP A 214 -23.76 9.80 6.63
C ASP A 214 -23.14 8.43 6.74
N ALA A 215 -22.13 8.15 5.90
CA ALA A 215 -21.39 6.89 5.86
C ALA A 215 -19.92 7.12 5.52
N ALA A 216 -19.07 6.21 5.93
CA ALA A 216 -17.64 6.24 5.61
C ALA A 216 -17.07 4.83 5.51
N GLU A 217 -16.31 4.63 4.47
CA GLU A 217 -15.38 3.51 4.31
C GLU A 217 -13.97 4.00 4.66
N PHE A 218 -13.14 3.15 5.27
CA PHE A 218 -11.73 3.49 5.48
C PHE A 218 -10.82 2.28 5.27
N VAL A 219 -10.83 1.25 6.12
CA VAL A 219 -10.02 0.03 5.95
C VAL A 219 -10.73 -1.19 6.55
N GLY A 220 -10.69 -1.32 7.86
CA GLY A 220 -11.15 -2.50 8.57
C GLY A 220 -11.24 -2.27 10.08
N PRO A 221 -11.68 -3.29 10.83
CA PRO A 221 -12.06 -3.15 12.24
C PRO A 221 -11.03 -2.43 13.11
N PHE A 222 -9.75 -2.74 12.96
CA PHE A 222 -8.71 -2.15 13.80
C PHE A 222 -8.47 -0.67 13.48
N GLN A 223 -8.27 -0.35 12.19
CA GLN A 223 -7.97 1.02 11.77
C GLN A 223 -9.18 1.93 11.99
N ASP A 224 -10.38 1.44 11.67
CA ASP A 224 -11.64 2.16 11.81
C ASP A 224 -11.95 2.46 13.29
N ARG A 225 -11.73 1.49 14.18
CA ARG A 225 -11.84 1.67 15.63
C ARG A 225 -10.85 2.71 16.15
N ARG A 226 -9.61 2.73 15.64
CA ARG A 226 -8.59 3.72 16.01
C ARG A 226 -8.96 5.12 15.56
N LEU A 227 -9.64 5.28 14.43
CA LEU A 227 -10.23 6.56 14.02
C LEU A 227 -11.48 6.94 14.85
N GLY A 228 -12.08 6.00 15.57
CA GLY A 228 -13.26 6.25 16.40
C GLY A 228 -14.60 6.18 15.64
N LEU A 229 -14.65 5.58 14.44
CA LEU A 229 -15.82 5.60 13.57
C LEU A 229 -17.05 4.98 14.22
N GLN A 230 -16.88 3.97 15.09
CA GLN A 230 -17.94 3.34 15.87
C GLN A 230 -18.66 4.29 16.85
N LYS A 231 -18.04 5.42 17.19
CA LYS A 231 -18.65 6.44 18.06
C LYS A 231 -19.67 7.29 17.29
N ALA A 232 -19.50 7.42 15.97
CA ALA A 232 -20.34 8.25 15.10
C ALA A 232 -21.33 7.46 14.26
N ALA A 233 -21.12 6.14 14.07
CA ALA A 233 -22.01 5.25 13.31
C ALA A 233 -22.06 3.86 13.95
N LYS A 234 -23.21 3.16 13.85
CA LYS A 234 -23.43 1.86 14.52
C LYS A 234 -23.50 0.67 13.58
N PHE A 235 -23.90 0.90 12.32
CA PHE A 235 -24.00 -0.17 11.35
C PHE A 235 -22.66 -0.32 10.63
N TYR A 236 -22.07 -1.52 10.72
CA TYR A 236 -20.80 -1.85 10.11
C TYR A 236 -20.98 -2.96 9.09
N TYR A 237 -20.93 -2.60 7.82
CA TYR A 237 -21.11 -3.58 6.75
C TYR A 237 -19.80 -4.27 6.41
N THR A 238 -19.83 -5.62 6.47
CA THR A 238 -18.63 -6.47 6.42
C THR A 238 -18.25 -6.97 5.04
N THR A 239 -19.10 -6.81 4.06
CA THR A 239 -18.88 -7.32 2.70
C THR A 239 -17.91 -6.44 1.92
N GLY A 240 -16.66 -6.82 1.86
CA GLY A 240 -15.59 -6.05 1.22
C GLY A 240 -15.58 -6.08 -0.30
N TRP A 241 -16.71 -5.85 -0.95
CA TRP A 241 -16.91 -5.93 -2.39
C TRP A 241 -16.01 -4.98 -3.20
N HIS A 242 -15.64 -3.85 -2.62
CA HIS A 242 -14.93 -2.73 -3.25
C HIS A 242 -13.42 -2.90 -3.22
N GLU A 243 -12.88 -3.45 -2.15
CA GLU A 243 -11.46 -3.63 -1.89
C GLU A 243 -11.19 -5.00 -1.24
N SER A 244 -11.18 -6.04 -2.07
CA SER A 244 -10.84 -7.41 -1.67
C SER A 244 -9.35 -7.58 -1.36
N SER A 245 -8.54 -6.61 -1.79
CA SER A 245 -7.11 -6.46 -1.50
C SER A 245 -6.75 -5.01 -1.82
N THR A 246 -6.10 -4.31 -0.89
CA THR A 246 -5.71 -2.92 -1.11
C THR A 246 -4.20 -2.78 -0.98
N VAL A 247 -3.55 -2.63 -2.11
CA VAL A 247 -2.10 -2.47 -2.20
C VAL A 247 -1.71 -1.03 -1.91
N SER A 248 -0.81 -0.83 -0.96
CA SER A 248 -0.13 0.45 -0.75
C SER A 248 1.03 0.61 -1.72
N GLU A 249 1.19 1.80 -2.23
CA GLU A 249 2.20 2.20 -3.21
C GLU A 249 3.42 2.83 -2.54
N LEU A 250 4.60 2.38 -2.90
CA LEU A 250 5.83 3.14 -2.77
C LEU A 250 6.15 3.79 -4.11
N LEU A 251 6.08 5.11 -4.16
CA LEU A 251 6.39 5.91 -5.33
C LEU A 251 7.77 6.55 -5.14
N ILE A 252 8.64 6.46 -6.15
CA ILE A 252 10.03 6.93 -6.07
C ILE A 252 10.34 7.79 -7.30
N ASN A 253 11.00 8.94 -7.09
CA ASN A 253 11.56 9.75 -8.17
C ASN A 253 12.61 8.95 -8.95
N LYS A 254 12.43 8.79 -10.26
CA LYS A 254 13.32 7.95 -11.07
C LYS A 254 14.76 8.46 -11.10
N ALA A 255 14.98 9.77 -11.13
CA ALA A 255 16.32 10.32 -11.14
C ALA A 255 17.06 10.08 -9.81
N ALA A 256 16.33 10.05 -8.68
CA ALA A 256 16.90 9.65 -7.39
C ALA A 256 17.16 8.14 -7.36
N TRP A 257 16.23 7.32 -7.85
CA TRP A 257 16.36 5.87 -7.95
C TRP A 257 17.58 5.44 -8.76
N ASP A 258 17.80 6.04 -9.92
CA ASP A 258 18.91 5.71 -10.84
C ASP A 258 20.29 6.04 -10.25
N LYS A 259 20.36 6.93 -9.24
CA LYS A 259 21.60 7.24 -8.50
C LYS A 259 21.95 6.21 -7.44
N LEU A 260 20.99 5.39 -7.02
CA LEU A 260 21.28 4.34 -6.05
C LEU A 260 22.11 3.23 -6.67
N PRO A 261 23.15 2.74 -5.99
CA PRO A 261 23.82 1.49 -6.33
C PRO A 261 22.83 0.32 -6.39
N LYS A 262 23.12 -0.68 -7.19
CA LYS A 262 22.22 -1.83 -7.44
C LYS A 262 21.84 -2.59 -6.16
N ASP A 263 22.75 -2.70 -5.22
CA ASP A 263 22.49 -3.33 -3.93
C ASP A 263 21.48 -2.54 -3.08
N LEU A 264 21.54 -1.20 -3.09
CA LEU A 264 20.55 -0.37 -2.41
C LEU A 264 19.18 -0.41 -3.13
N GLN A 265 19.16 -0.47 -4.46
CA GLN A 265 17.93 -0.70 -5.20
C GLN A 265 17.29 -2.04 -4.81
N ALA A 266 18.10 -3.12 -4.74
CA ALA A 266 17.64 -4.43 -4.30
C ALA A 266 17.11 -4.42 -2.86
N ILE A 267 17.77 -3.70 -1.95
CA ILE A 267 17.31 -3.52 -0.56
C ILE A 267 15.92 -2.86 -0.52
N VAL A 268 15.72 -1.75 -1.24
CA VAL A 268 14.43 -1.06 -1.28
C VAL A 268 13.33 -1.99 -1.83
N THR A 269 13.60 -2.68 -2.93
CA THR A 269 12.64 -3.61 -3.56
C THR A 269 12.25 -4.74 -2.61
N ASN A 270 13.23 -5.38 -1.96
CA ASN A 270 12.94 -6.49 -1.04
C ASN A 270 12.29 -6.02 0.27
N ALA A 271 12.68 -4.86 0.80
CA ALA A 271 12.02 -4.28 1.96
C ALA A 271 10.56 -3.94 1.68
N SER A 272 10.25 -3.41 0.49
CA SER A 272 8.88 -3.11 0.05
C SER A 272 8.04 -4.38 -0.08
N ALA A 273 8.57 -5.42 -0.71
CA ALA A 273 7.89 -6.72 -0.82
C ALA A 273 7.65 -7.37 0.56
N ALA A 274 8.63 -7.28 1.46
CA ALA A 274 8.47 -7.74 2.84
C ALA A 274 7.35 -6.97 3.56
N CYS A 275 7.31 -5.64 3.43
CA CYS A 275 6.25 -4.81 4.02
C CYS A 275 4.86 -5.17 3.47
N ASN A 276 4.75 -5.48 2.17
CA ASN A 276 3.49 -5.90 1.54
C ASN A 276 2.91 -7.18 2.18
N VAL A 277 3.76 -8.15 2.53
CA VAL A 277 3.33 -9.40 3.20
C VAL A 277 3.10 -9.18 4.70
N ILE A 278 4.01 -8.48 5.37
CA ILE A 278 3.97 -8.31 6.83
C ILE A 278 2.76 -7.48 7.25
N SER A 279 2.42 -6.44 6.51
CA SER A 279 1.27 -5.59 6.82
C SER A 279 -0.06 -6.34 6.69
N GLU A 280 -0.19 -7.19 5.68
CA GLU A 280 -1.40 -8.02 5.52
C GLU A 280 -1.57 -8.98 6.70
N GLY A 281 -0.53 -9.77 7.02
CA GLY A 281 -0.58 -10.68 8.16
C GLY A 281 -0.87 -9.98 9.49
N TRP A 282 -0.32 -8.78 9.69
CA TRP A 282 -0.63 -7.95 10.85
C TRP A 282 -2.09 -7.48 10.85
N CYS A 283 -2.62 -7.07 9.68
CA CYS A 283 -4.03 -6.68 9.55
C CYS A 283 -4.98 -7.82 9.90
N GLN A 284 -4.71 -9.06 9.47
CA GLN A 284 -5.54 -10.21 9.81
C GLN A 284 -5.70 -10.39 11.31
N LYS A 285 -4.56 -10.37 12.04
CA LYS A 285 -4.58 -10.45 13.51
C LYS A 285 -5.30 -9.28 14.16
N ALA A 286 -4.91 -8.07 13.80
CA ALA A 286 -5.41 -6.85 14.42
C ALA A 286 -6.92 -6.65 14.17
N ASN A 287 -7.39 -6.98 12.97
CA ASN A 287 -8.81 -6.90 12.61
C ASN A 287 -9.65 -7.96 13.32
N SER A 288 -9.13 -9.19 13.50
CA SER A 288 -9.82 -10.23 14.28
C SER A 288 -10.09 -9.77 15.71
N ASP A 289 -9.05 -9.29 16.42
CA ASP A 289 -9.16 -8.80 17.80
C ASP A 289 -10.11 -7.58 17.88
N ALA A 290 -10.02 -6.66 16.92
CA ALA A 290 -10.81 -5.45 16.91
C ALA A 290 -12.30 -5.71 16.58
N MET A 291 -12.60 -6.63 15.68
CA MET A 291 -13.98 -7.00 15.33
C MET A 291 -14.70 -7.60 16.54
N GLU A 292 -14.01 -8.50 17.27
CA GLU A 292 -14.56 -9.08 18.47
C GLU A 292 -14.92 -8.01 19.52
N ASP A 293 -14.00 -7.05 19.76
CA ASP A 293 -14.24 -5.95 20.70
C ASP A 293 -15.37 -5.03 20.25
N LEU A 294 -15.40 -4.64 18.97
CA LEU A 294 -16.46 -3.77 18.41
C LEU A 294 -17.85 -4.36 18.61
N VAL A 295 -18.01 -5.65 18.33
CA VAL A 295 -19.31 -6.33 18.45
C VAL A 295 -19.68 -6.60 19.90
N LYS A 296 -18.76 -7.18 20.72
CA LYS A 296 -19.06 -7.61 22.09
C LYS A 296 -19.15 -6.45 23.07
N ASN A 297 -18.28 -5.44 22.93
CA ASN A 297 -18.10 -4.42 23.98
C ASN A 297 -18.60 -3.03 23.56
N GLN A 298 -18.72 -2.73 22.25
CA GLN A 298 -19.03 -1.38 21.78
C GLN A 298 -20.40 -1.27 21.08
N GLY A 299 -21.18 -2.35 21.06
CA GLY A 299 -22.55 -2.37 20.55
C GLY A 299 -22.66 -2.13 19.03
N VAL A 300 -21.59 -2.45 18.29
CA VAL A 300 -21.56 -2.33 16.82
C VAL A 300 -22.41 -3.44 16.20
N ILE A 301 -23.24 -3.07 15.22
CA ILE A 301 -24.08 -3.99 14.45
C ILE A 301 -23.33 -4.35 13.16
N ALA A 302 -22.54 -5.42 13.23
CA ALA A 302 -21.82 -5.93 12.08
C ALA A 302 -22.70 -6.90 11.25
N ARG A 303 -22.80 -6.67 9.94
CA ARG A 303 -23.60 -7.50 9.04
C ARG A 303 -23.16 -7.36 7.58
N PRO A 304 -23.43 -8.34 6.69
CA PRO A 304 -23.25 -8.17 5.25
C PRO A 304 -24.25 -7.16 4.68
N LEU A 305 -23.94 -6.58 3.53
CA LEU A 305 -24.95 -5.87 2.72
C LEU A 305 -26.01 -6.85 2.21
N PRO A 306 -27.26 -6.38 1.99
CA PRO A 306 -28.30 -7.20 1.34
C PRO A 306 -27.88 -7.66 -0.07
N ASP A 307 -28.33 -8.85 -0.47
CA ASP A 307 -27.95 -9.47 -1.75
C ASP A 307 -28.36 -8.64 -2.98
N ASP A 308 -29.51 -7.96 -2.92
CA ASP A 308 -29.96 -7.06 -3.99
C ASP A 308 -29.04 -5.84 -4.12
N VAL A 309 -28.52 -5.32 -3.01
CA VAL A 309 -27.53 -4.24 -3.02
C VAL A 309 -26.21 -4.72 -3.61
N ILE A 310 -25.71 -5.89 -3.19
CA ILE A 310 -24.47 -6.49 -3.76
C ILE A 310 -24.63 -6.70 -5.28
N LYS A 311 -25.79 -7.22 -5.72
CA LYS A 311 -26.07 -7.42 -7.15
C LYS A 311 -26.09 -6.11 -7.94
N ALA A 312 -26.69 -5.05 -7.39
CA ALA A 312 -26.70 -3.73 -8.01
C ALA A 312 -25.27 -3.15 -8.10
N LEU A 313 -24.50 -3.25 -7.02
CA LEU A 313 -23.08 -2.83 -6.98
C LEU A 313 -22.25 -3.56 -8.04
N LYS A 314 -22.44 -4.88 -8.19
CA LYS A 314 -21.74 -5.67 -9.23
C LYS A 314 -22.09 -5.19 -10.64
N THR A 315 -23.38 -4.97 -10.92
CA THR A 315 -23.86 -4.49 -12.23
C THR A 315 -23.26 -3.12 -12.57
N GLU A 316 -23.23 -2.19 -11.60
CA GLU A 316 -22.64 -0.87 -11.82
C GLU A 316 -21.11 -0.91 -11.90
N THR A 317 -20.47 -1.86 -11.21
CA THR A 317 -19.03 -2.07 -11.32
C THR A 317 -18.62 -2.42 -12.74
N ASP A 318 -19.33 -3.31 -13.41
CA ASP A 318 -19.01 -3.72 -14.79
C ASP A 318 -19.10 -2.54 -15.78
N LYS A 319 -20.06 -1.60 -15.56
CA LYS A 319 -20.15 -0.35 -16.33
C LYS A 319 -18.96 0.58 -16.03
N VAL A 320 -18.71 0.84 -14.75
CA VAL A 320 -17.62 1.74 -14.32
C VAL A 320 -16.25 1.26 -14.80
N LEU A 321 -16.01 -0.06 -14.78
CA LEU A 321 -14.77 -0.64 -15.30
C LEU A 321 -14.62 -0.42 -16.81
N THR A 322 -15.72 -0.58 -17.57
CA THR A 322 -15.73 -0.28 -19.00
C THR A 322 -15.45 1.20 -19.28
N GLU A 323 -16.10 2.09 -18.54
CA GLU A 323 -15.93 3.54 -18.65
C GLU A 323 -14.53 4.04 -18.21
N ALA A 324 -13.84 3.27 -17.38
CA ALA A 324 -12.49 3.58 -16.93
C ALA A 324 -11.44 3.41 -18.04
N ILE A 325 -11.75 2.67 -19.10
CA ILE A 325 -10.85 2.44 -20.25
C ILE A 325 -10.90 3.65 -21.18
N LYS A 326 -10.08 4.66 -20.90
CA LYS A 326 -10.07 5.93 -21.66
C LYS A 326 -8.92 6.07 -22.65
N ASP A 327 -7.90 5.22 -22.54
CA ASP A 327 -6.69 5.28 -23.35
C ASP A 327 -6.10 3.88 -23.55
N PRO A 328 -5.21 3.67 -24.53
CA PRO A 328 -4.63 2.35 -24.83
C PRO A 328 -3.84 1.75 -23.67
N LEU A 329 -3.19 2.56 -22.85
CA LEU A 329 -2.39 2.06 -21.73
C LEU A 329 -3.28 1.58 -20.60
N THR A 330 -4.34 2.33 -20.27
CA THR A 330 -5.38 1.87 -19.34
C THR A 330 -6.03 0.59 -19.81
N LYS A 331 -6.30 0.46 -21.13
CA LYS A 331 -6.82 -0.79 -21.70
C LYS A 331 -5.85 -1.96 -21.53
N LYS A 332 -4.57 -1.74 -21.78
CA LYS A 332 -3.52 -2.77 -21.62
C LYS A 332 -3.47 -3.30 -20.18
N VAL A 333 -3.53 -2.39 -19.18
CA VAL A 333 -3.55 -2.75 -17.76
C VAL A 333 -4.83 -3.51 -17.41
N HIS A 334 -5.99 -3.02 -17.85
CA HIS A 334 -7.30 -3.67 -17.67
C HIS A 334 -7.28 -5.10 -18.22
N ASP A 335 -6.89 -5.27 -19.48
CA ASP A 335 -6.89 -6.57 -20.14
C ASP A 335 -5.95 -7.56 -19.43
N SER A 336 -4.76 -7.11 -19.02
CA SER A 336 -3.80 -7.93 -18.26
C SER A 336 -4.39 -8.37 -16.90
N TYR A 337 -4.96 -7.42 -16.14
CA TYR A 337 -5.56 -7.68 -14.85
C TYR A 337 -6.68 -8.73 -14.95
N PHE A 338 -7.63 -8.54 -15.88
CA PHE A 338 -8.78 -9.43 -16.01
C PHE A 338 -8.44 -10.78 -16.66
N ALA A 339 -7.45 -10.83 -17.55
CA ALA A 339 -6.95 -12.09 -18.08
C ALA A 339 -6.29 -12.94 -16.98
N PHE A 340 -5.53 -12.31 -16.09
CA PHE A 340 -4.94 -12.99 -14.93
C PHE A 340 -6.03 -13.41 -13.93
N LYS A 341 -6.95 -12.49 -13.59
CA LYS A 341 -8.06 -12.77 -12.67
C LYS A 341 -8.87 -13.98 -13.12
N ALA A 342 -9.22 -14.08 -14.39
CA ALA A 342 -10.00 -15.19 -14.91
C ALA A 342 -9.28 -16.56 -14.77
N LYS A 343 -7.94 -16.61 -14.78
CA LYS A 343 -7.17 -17.82 -14.48
C LYS A 343 -7.11 -18.09 -12.98
N TYR A 344 -6.88 -17.04 -12.20
CA TYR A 344 -6.81 -17.12 -10.75
C TYR A 344 -8.14 -17.58 -10.13
N ASP A 345 -9.28 -17.03 -10.58
CA ASP A 345 -10.60 -17.44 -10.09
C ASP A 345 -10.83 -18.95 -10.26
N ARG A 346 -10.56 -19.51 -11.45
CA ARG A 346 -10.68 -20.97 -11.68
C ARG A 346 -9.77 -21.81 -10.77
N TRP A 347 -8.59 -21.30 -10.42
CA TRP A 347 -7.71 -21.94 -9.45
C TRP A 347 -8.27 -21.82 -8.03
N SER A 348 -8.74 -20.62 -7.65
CA SER A 348 -9.31 -20.36 -6.32
C SER A 348 -10.52 -21.25 -6.04
N GLU A 349 -11.42 -21.45 -7.03
CA GLU A 349 -12.61 -22.32 -6.91
C GLU A 349 -12.27 -23.75 -6.48
N VAL A 350 -11.15 -24.30 -6.93
CA VAL A 350 -10.73 -25.68 -6.61
C VAL A 350 -9.72 -25.76 -5.47
N SER A 351 -9.19 -24.66 -5.00
CA SER A 351 -8.19 -24.58 -3.93
C SER A 351 -8.76 -23.90 -2.67
N GLU A 352 -8.48 -22.61 -2.49
CA GLU A 352 -8.82 -21.87 -1.26
C GLU A 352 -10.33 -21.81 -0.99
N GLU A 353 -11.14 -21.55 -2.00
CA GLU A 353 -12.60 -21.50 -1.84
C GLU A 353 -13.16 -22.89 -1.51
N ALA A 354 -12.70 -23.93 -2.20
CA ALA A 354 -13.09 -25.29 -1.88
C ALA A 354 -12.71 -25.69 -0.45
N TYR A 355 -11.52 -25.29 0.02
CA TYR A 355 -11.10 -25.49 1.39
C TYR A 355 -12.02 -24.79 2.38
N HIS A 356 -12.29 -23.50 2.17
CA HIS A 356 -13.13 -22.73 3.06
C HIS A 356 -14.58 -23.23 3.13
N LEU A 357 -15.15 -23.60 1.99
CA LEU A 357 -16.56 -23.99 1.90
C LEU A 357 -16.83 -25.46 2.28
N LYS A 358 -15.85 -26.36 2.05
CA LYS A 358 -16.08 -27.80 2.18
C LYS A 358 -15.27 -28.49 3.27
N VAL A 359 -14.16 -27.91 3.68
CA VAL A 359 -13.24 -28.54 4.64
C VAL A 359 -13.24 -27.83 5.98
N ARG A 360 -13.18 -26.50 5.96
CA ARG A 360 -13.17 -25.69 7.20
C ARG A 360 -14.55 -25.68 7.90
N GLY A 361 -15.65 -25.82 7.16
CA GLY A 361 -17.03 -25.85 7.67
C GLY A 361 -17.61 -24.46 7.82
#